data_355026daeef515dad98f5d9065f9b594
#
_entry.id   355026daeef515dad98f5d9065f9b594
#
_cell.length_a   1.000
_cell.length_b   1.000
_cell.length_c   1.000
_cell.angle_alpha   90.00
_cell.angle_beta   90.00
_cell.angle_gamma   90.00
#
_symmetry.space_group_name_H-M   'P 1'
#
loop_
_entity.id
_entity.type
_entity.pdbx_description
1 polymer ?
#
loop_
_entity_poly.entity_id
_entity_poly.type
_entity_poly.pdbx_seq_one_letter_code
_entity_poly.pdbx_strand_id
1 'polypeptide(L)'
;PLAENRGRGLAFCMSFGVATAEVVDITVTDNGIRIDDVYIAAEVGKVVDPINFDNLVKGGVIYGLGHAMNCEITYSDGIAKQDNYWSHEGMRLNQTPRIHVVGLENGNKVRGIGEPPVPPAAPALANAIFNATGQRLREMPFNKFVDFA
;
A
#
# COMPACT_ATOMS: atom_id res chain seq x y z
N PRO A 1 6.51 -0.90 22.76
CA PRO A 1 5.26 -1.56 22.41
C PRO A 1 4.30 -0.56 21.77
N LEU A 2 3.54 -0.99 20.74
CA LEU A 2 2.47 -0.18 20.18
C LEU A 2 1.32 -0.07 21.20
N ALA A 3 0.50 0.98 21.13
CA ALA A 3 -0.73 1.06 21.90
C ALA A 3 -1.69 -0.08 21.48
N GLU A 4 -2.64 -0.45 22.35
CA GLU A 4 -3.50 -1.63 22.19
C GLU A 4 -4.34 -1.61 20.90
N ASN A 5 -4.73 -0.41 20.42
CA ASN A 5 -5.51 -0.22 19.19
C ASN A 5 -4.65 0.06 17.95
N ARG A 6 -3.33 -0.08 18.03
CA ARG A 6 -2.40 0.16 16.91
C ARG A 6 -1.80 -1.14 16.38
N GLY A 7 -1.58 -1.17 15.08
CA GLY A 7 -0.91 -2.27 14.41
C GLY A 7 0.19 -1.78 13.49
N ARG A 8 1.22 -2.60 13.36
CA ARG A 8 2.31 -2.41 12.41
C ARG A 8 2.52 -3.67 11.59
N GLY A 9 2.58 -3.53 10.29
CA GLY A 9 2.86 -4.62 9.36
C GLY A 9 4.02 -4.30 8.44
N LEU A 10 4.82 -5.29 8.14
CA LEU A 10 5.96 -5.24 7.22
C LEU A 10 5.72 -6.19 6.06
N ALA A 11 6.10 -5.75 4.86
CA ALA A 11 6.25 -6.62 3.70
C ALA A 11 7.48 -6.23 2.87
N PHE A 12 7.98 -7.19 2.12
CA PHE A 12 9.11 -7.04 1.21
C PHE A 12 8.76 -7.70 -0.13
N CYS A 13 9.14 -7.03 -1.21
CA CYS A 13 9.02 -7.59 -2.56
C CYS A 13 10.25 -7.25 -3.42
N MET A 14 10.66 -8.20 -4.23
CA MET A 14 11.61 -7.98 -5.31
C MET A 14 10.81 -7.87 -6.60
N SER A 15 10.75 -6.70 -7.20
CA SER A 15 10.00 -6.42 -8.43
C SER A 15 10.85 -5.64 -9.42
N PHE A 16 10.93 -6.12 -10.67
CA PHE A 16 11.75 -5.52 -11.74
C PHE A 16 13.24 -5.31 -11.36
N GLY A 17 13.76 -6.16 -10.47
CA GLY A 17 15.12 -6.04 -9.95
C GLY A 17 15.30 -4.93 -8.91
N VAL A 18 14.21 -4.37 -8.38
CA VAL A 18 14.19 -3.42 -7.26
C VAL A 18 13.72 -4.13 -6.01
N ALA A 19 14.55 -4.12 -4.98
CA ALA A 19 14.18 -4.56 -3.64
C ALA A 19 13.39 -3.44 -2.95
N THR A 20 12.16 -3.72 -2.53
CA THR A 20 11.29 -2.75 -1.88
C THR A 20 10.74 -3.33 -0.58
N ALA A 21 10.94 -2.61 0.52
CA ALA A 21 10.37 -2.94 1.83
C ALA A 21 9.39 -1.84 2.26
N GLU A 22 8.23 -2.25 2.77
CA GLU A 22 7.18 -1.33 3.19
C GLU A 22 6.68 -1.69 4.59
N VAL A 23 6.55 -0.67 5.44
CA VAL A 23 5.97 -0.77 6.79
C VAL A 23 4.73 0.10 6.82
N VAL A 24 3.61 -0.47 7.22
CA VAL A 24 2.32 0.21 7.39
C VAL A 24 1.95 0.28 8.87
N ASP A 25 1.68 1.48 9.37
CA ASP A 25 1.15 1.74 10.70
C ASP A 25 -0.33 2.09 10.60
N ILE A 26 -1.14 1.45 11.44
CA ILE A 26 -2.58 1.67 11.51
C ILE A 26 -3.05 1.93 12.93
N THR A 27 -4.21 2.58 13.02
CA THR A 27 -5.01 2.68 14.25
C THR A 27 -6.41 2.13 13.99
N VAL A 28 -6.88 1.24 14.87
CA VAL A 28 -8.29 0.82 14.90
C VAL A 28 -9.09 1.89 15.63
N THR A 29 -10.11 2.42 14.97
CA THR A 29 -11.00 3.49 15.47
C THR A 29 -12.45 3.01 15.46
N ASP A 30 -13.35 3.78 16.06
CA ASP A 30 -14.79 3.47 16.04
C ASP A 30 -15.40 3.52 14.63
N ASN A 31 -14.75 4.22 13.70
CA ASN A 31 -15.17 4.34 12.30
C ASN A 31 -14.44 3.38 11.35
N GLY A 32 -13.65 2.46 11.89
CA GLY A 32 -12.86 1.52 11.10
C GLY A 32 -11.34 1.73 11.22
N ILE A 33 -10.61 1.13 10.33
CA ILE A 33 -9.14 1.17 10.28
C ILE A 33 -8.69 2.44 9.60
N ARG A 34 -7.85 3.23 10.27
CA ARG A 34 -7.14 4.36 9.70
C ARG A 34 -5.68 3.97 9.46
N ILE A 35 -5.19 4.21 8.26
CA ILE A 35 -3.78 4.09 7.95
C ILE A 35 -3.10 5.40 8.35
N ASP A 36 -2.17 5.36 9.30
CA ASP A 36 -1.53 6.55 9.84
C ASP A 36 -0.28 6.95 9.07
N ASP A 37 0.64 5.99 8.94
CA ASP A 37 1.94 6.19 8.29
C ASP A 37 2.32 4.99 7.43
N VAL A 38 3.01 5.26 6.32
CA VAL A 38 3.70 4.26 5.51
C VAL A 38 5.16 4.65 5.37
N TYR A 39 6.04 3.73 5.69
CA TYR A 39 7.48 3.89 5.50
C TYR A 39 7.91 2.93 4.41
N ILE A 40 8.53 3.45 3.35
CA ILE A 40 8.97 2.63 2.23
C ILE A 40 10.44 2.92 1.89
N ALA A 41 11.20 1.84 1.73
CA ALA A 41 12.58 1.88 1.27
C ALA A 41 12.71 1.08 -0.02
N ALA A 42 13.36 1.66 -1.04
CA ALA A 42 13.58 1.01 -2.32
C ALA A 42 15.04 1.12 -2.76
N GLU A 43 15.64 0.00 -3.17
CA GLU A 43 16.99 -0.06 -3.71
C GLU A 43 16.95 0.21 -5.22
N VAL A 44 17.32 1.42 -5.62
CA VAL A 44 17.22 1.89 -7.02
C VAL A 44 18.60 2.13 -7.68
N GLY A 45 19.68 1.80 -6.98
CA GLY A 45 21.05 2.03 -7.44
C GLY A 45 21.45 3.51 -7.31
N LYS A 46 20.66 4.41 -7.85
CA LYS A 46 20.84 5.88 -7.70
C LYS A 46 19.49 6.58 -7.90
N VAL A 47 19.21 7.56 -7.03
CA VAL A 47 18.10 8.51 -7.17
C VAL A 47 18.53 9.64 -8.09
N VAL A 48 18.06 9.64 -9.34
CA VAL A 48 18.45 10.63 -10.36
C VAL A 48 17.74 11.96 -10.17
N ASP A 49 16.45 11.90 -9.86
CA ASP A 49 15.60 13.06 -9.58
C ASP A 49 14.82 12.79 -8.27
N PRO A 50 15.25 13.41 -7.15
CA PRO A 50 14.64 13.15 -5.83
C PRO A 50 13.15 13.51 -5.76
N ILE A 51 12.72 14.58 -6.45
CA ILE A 51 11.33 15.04 -6.41
C ILE A 51 10.41 14.07 -7.15
N ASN A 52 10.80 13.68 -8.37
CA ASN A 52 10.03 12.72 -9.15
C ASN A 52 10.08 11.33 -8.54
N PHE A 53 11.22 10.93 -7.96
CA PHE A 53 11.34 9.68 -7.22
C PHE A 53 10.33 9.61 -6.06
N ASP A 54 10.29 10.64 -5.21
CA ASP A 54 9.36 10.71 -4.07
C ASP A 54 7.90 10.65 -4.54
N ASN A 55 7.54 11.40 -5.58
CA ASN A 55 6.19 11.40 -6.15
C ASN A 55 5.79 10.05 -6.75
N LEU A 56 6.68 9.39 -7.50
CA LEU A 56 6.42 8.07 -8.08
C LEU A 56 6.19 7.02 -6.99
N VAL A 57 7.05 7.00 -5.97
CA VAL A 57 6.94 6.05 -4.86
C VAL A 57 5.64 6.26 -4.10
N LYS A 58 5.30 7.49 -3.74
CA LYS A 58 4.03 7.83 -3.07
C LYS A 58 2.82 7.42 -3.91
N GLY A 59 2.86 7.69 -5.21
CA GLY A 59 1.80 7.27 -6.14
C GLY A 59 1.63 5.77 -6.19
N GLY A 60 2.73 5.00 -6.23
CA GLY A 60 2.72 3.54 -6.21
C GLY A 60 2.14 2.96 -4.91
N VAL A 61 2.52 3.52 -3.75
CA VAL A 61 1.96 3.13 -2.44
C VAL A 61 0.45 3.38 -2.39
N ILE A 62 0.00 4.58 -2.77
CA ILE A 62 -1.43 4.94 -2.79
C ILE A 62 -2.22 4.01 -3.73
N TYR A 63 -1.67 3.71 -4.89
CA TYR A 63 -2.28 2.79 -5.85
C TYR A 63 -2.39 1.37 -5.28
N GLY A 64 -1.33 0.85 -4.68
CA GLY A 64 -1.30 -0.47 -4.05
C GLY A 64 -2.27 -0.60 -2.88
N LEU A 65 -2.32 0.42 -1.99
CA LEU A 65 -3.27 0.47 -0.87
C LEU A 65 -4.72 0.58 -1.37
N GLY A 66 -4.99 1.39 -2.40
CA GLY A 66 -6.32 1.50 -3.01
C GLY A 66 -6.82 0.14 -3.52
N HIS A 67 -5.96 -0.63 -4.19
CA HIS A 67 -6.27 -2.00 -4.60
C HIS A 67 -6.53 -2.92 -3.41
N ALA A 68 -5.69 -2.85 -2.38
CA ALA A 68 -5.86 -3.67 -1.19
C ALA A 68 -7.20 -3.38 -0.47
N MET A 69 -7.56 -2.11 -0.37
CA MET A 69 -8.69 -1.64 0.43
C MET A 69 -10.03 -1.76 -0.29
N ASN A 70 -10.13 -1.25 -1.52
CA ASN A 70 -11.41 -0.89 -2.11
C ASN A 70 -11.65 -1.46 -3.52
N CYS A 71 -10.58 -1.65 -4.33
CA CYS A 71 -10.74 -1.94 -5.74
C CYS A 71 -11.15 -3.38 -6.02
N GLU A 72 -12.23 -3.55 -6.75
CA GLU A 72 -12.67 -4.85 -7.26
C GLU A 72 -13.20 -4.72 -8.69
N ILE A 73 -12.85 -5.65 -9.56
CA ILE A 73 -13.48 -5.83 -10.86
C ILE A 73 -14.24 -7.15 -10.85
N THR A 74 -15.53 -7.07 -11.08
CA THR A 74 -16.42 -8.24 -11.22
C THR A 74 -16.97 -8.35 -12.63
N TYR A 75 -17.28 -9.55 -13.05
CA TYR A 75 -17.75 -9.83 -14.40
C TYR A 75 -19.15 -10.44 -14.39
N SER A 76 -19.96 -10.12 -15.41
CA SER A 76 -21.19 -10.82 -15.75
C SER A 76 -21.20 -11.02 -17.26
N ASP A 77 -21.44 -12.25 -17.71
CA ASP A 77 -21.47 -12.61 -19.13
C ASP A 77 -20.23 -12.18 -19.93
N GLY A 78 -19.06 -12.21 -19.27
CA GLY A 78 -17.78 -11.81 -19.86
C GLY A 78 -17.53 -10.30 -19.90
N ILE A 79 -18.44 -9.48 -19.35
CA ILE A 79 -18.34 -8.02 -19.35
C ILE A 79 -18.02 -7.54 -17.92
N ALA A 80 -17.04 -6.64 -17.79
CA ALA A 80 -16.73 -5.99 -16.50
C ALA A 80 -17.91 -5.12 -16.06
N LYS A 81 -18.30 -5.24 -14.78
CA LYS A 81 -19.39 -4.43 -14.19
C LYS A 81 -18.93 -3.04 -13.79
N GLN A 82 -17.66 -2.92 -13.43
CA GLN A 82 -17.04 -1.64 -13.07
C GLN A 82 -16.53 -0.98 -14.37
N ASP A 83 -17.30 -0.05 -14.86
CA ASP A 83 -17.09 0.61 -16.15
C ASP A 83 -16.51 2.03 -16.06
N ASN A 84 -16.40 2.57 -14.83
CA ASN A 84 -15.88 3.90 -14.60
C ASN A 84 -15.42 4.09 -13.15
N TYR A 85 -14.82 5.26 -12.83
CA TYR A 85 -14.25 5.61 -11.53
C TYR A 85 -15.26 5.63 -10.36
N TRP A 86 -16.55 5.83 -10.60
CA TRP A 86 -17.58 5.75 -9.54
C TRP A 86 -17.89 4.31 -9.11
N SER A 87 -17.60 3.33 -9.96
CA SER A 87 -17.81 1.91 -9.69
C SER A 87 -16.51 1.13 -9.41
N HIS A 88 -15.34 1.76 -9.64
CA HIS A 88 -14.01 1.24 -9.33
C HIS A 88 -13.31 2.19 -8.36
N GLU A 89 -13.49 1.96 -7.07
CA GLU A 89 -13.05 2.90 -6.03
C GLU A 89 -11.57 2.73 -5.68
N GLY A 90 -10.78 3.76 -6.00
CA GLY A 90 -9.42 3.90 -5.46
C GLY A 90 -9.42 4.48 -4.03
N MET A 91 -8.22 4.63 -3.47
CA MET A 91 -8.04 5.33 -2.20
C MET A 91 -8.50 6.79 -2.30
N ARG A 92 -9.27 7.24 -1.32
CA ARG A 92 -9.73 8.62 -1.24
C ARG A 92 -8.72 9.50 -0.50
N LEU A 93 -8.77 10.80 -0.74
CA LEU A 93 -7.82 11.76 -0.15
C LEU A 93 -7.81 11.73 1.39
N ASN A 94 -8.98 11.58 2.01
CA ASN A 94 -9.11 11.47 3.46
C ASN A 94 -8.55 10.17 4.04
N GLN A 95 -8.39 9.12 3.23
CA GLN A 95 -7.82 7.84 3.62
C GLN A 95 -6.29 7.79 3.42
N THR A 96 -5.73 8.81 2.74
CA THR A 96 -4.30 8.82 2.37
C THR A 96 -3.42 9.03 3.60
N PRO A 97 -2.50 8.09 3.90
CA PRO A 97 -1.58 8.21 5.04
C PRO A 97 -0.45 9.21 4.77
N ARG A 98 0.33 9.51 5.80
CA ARG A 98 1.65 10.10 5.59
C ARG A 98 2.59 9.04 5.03
N ILE A 99 3.32 9.37 3.96
CA ILE A 99 4.22 8.42 3.31
C ILE A 99 5.65 8.95 3.39
N HIS A 100 6.53 8.14 3.99
CA HIS A 100 7.94 8.41 4.23
C HIS A 100 8.78 7.55 3.28
N VAL A 101 9.50 8.19 2.35
CA VAL A 101 10.21 7.52 1.27
C VAL A 101 11.72 7.57 1.51
N VAL A 102 12.39 6.43 1.34
CA VAL A 102 13.84 6.31 1.36
C VAL A 102 14.33 5.60 0.11
N GLY A 103 15.13 6.28 -0.70
CA GLY A 103 15.87 5.67 -1.80
C GLY A 103 17.22 5.16 -1.30
N LEU A 104 17.51 3.88 -1.54
CA LEU A 104 18.81 3.28 -1.26
C LEU A 104 19.68 3.35 -2.52
N GLU A 105 20.87 3.93 -2.37
CA GLU A 105 21.81 4.20 -3.47
C GLU A 105 23.08 3.39 -3.27
N ASN A 106 23.02 2.08 -3.57
CA ASN A 106 24.16 1.18 -3.38
C ASN A 106 25.18 1.21 -4.55
N GLY A 107 25.00 2.13 -5.51
CA GLY A 107 25.86 2.24 -6.69
C GLY A 107 25.64 1.14 -7.74
N ASN A 108 24.60 0.34 -7.59
CA ASN A 108 24.18 -0.65 -8.56
C ASN A 108 23.56 0.00 -9.82
N LYS A 109 23.16 -0.82 -10.77
CA LYS A 109 22.46 -0.34 -11.96
C LYS A 109 21.21 0.47 -11.56
N VAL A 110 21.07 1.68 -12.09
CA VAL A 110 19.88 2.52 -11.91
C VAL A 110 18.64 1.79 -12.41
N ARG A 111 17.59 1.77 -11.60
CA ARG A 111 16.33 1.05 -11.85
C ARG A 111 15.14 2.01 -11.87
N GLY A 112 14.09 1.62 -12.62
CA GLY A 112 12.81 2.28 -12.56
C GLY A 112 12.07 1.99 -11.25
N ILE A 113 11.25 2.93 -10.77
CA ILE A 113 10.57 2.86 -9.48
C ILE A 113 9.05 3.07 -9.59
N GLY A 114 8.48 3.01 -10.77
CA GLY A 114 7.03 3.21 -10.96
C GLY A 114 6.17 2.16 -10.26
N GLU A 115 6.42 0.88 -10.56
CA GLU A 115 5.60 -0.23 -10.06
C GLU A 115 6.12 -0.88 -8.75
N PRO A 116 7.43 -0.92 -8.44
CA PRO A 116 7.93 -1.67 -7.28
C PRO A 116 7.27 -1.33 -5.93
N PRO A 117 6.74 -0.13 -5.67
CA PRO A 117 6.00 0.18 -4.44
C PRO A 117 4.63 -0.51 -4.32
N VAL A 118 4.06 -1.02 -5.41
CA VAL A 118 2.70 -1.57 -5.42
C VAL A 118 2.60 -2.94 -4.73
N PRO A 119 3.44 -3.95 -5.04
CA PRO A 119 3.31 -5.29 -4.49
C PRO A 119 3.41 -5.40 -2.97
N PRO A 120 4.26 -4.67 -2.24
CA PRO A 120 4.35 -4.80 -0.79
C PRO A 120 3.20 -4.14 -0.02
N ALA A 121 2.40 -3.23 -0.63
CA ALA A 121 1.37 -2.46 0.06
C ALA A 121 0.29 -3.35 0.69
N ALA A 122 -0.33 -4.24 -0.08
CA ALA A 122 -1.39 -5.12 0.40
C ALA A 122 -0.93 -6.06 1.54
N PRO A 123 0.19 -6.81 1.41
CA PRO A 123 0.62 -7.68 2.50
C PRO A 123 1.11 -6.91 3.73
N ALA A 124 1.71 -5.72 3.58
CA ALA A 124 2.06 -4.88 4.73
C ALA A 124 0.81 -4.44 5.49
N LEU A 125 -0.22 -3.95 4.78
CA LEU A 125 -1.50 -3.58 5.39
C LEU A 125 -2.19 -4.78 6.07
N ALA A 126 -2.25 -5.94 5.40
CA ALA A 126 -2.83 -7.16 5.98
C ALA A 126 -2.10 -7.61 7.27
N ASN A 127 -0.78 -7.48 7.31
CA ASN A 127 0.01 -7.77 8.49
C ASN A 127 -0.22 -6.76 9.61
N ALA A 128 -0.40 -5.46 9.29
CA ALA A 128 -0.76 -4.44 10.27
C ALA A 128 -2.14 -4.71 10.90
N ILE A 129 -3.13 -5.04 10.08
CA ILE A 129 -4.48 -5.41 10.53
C ILE A 129 -4.42 -6.64 11.45
N PHE A 130 -3.70 -7.68 11.05
CA PHE A 130 -3.53 -8.85 11.91
C PHE A 130 -2.85 -8.52 13.23
N ASN A 131 -1.83 -7.67 13.22
CA ASN A 131 -1.12 -7.27 14.44
C ASN A 131 -2.03 -6.51 15.42
N ALA A 132 -2.95 -5.66 14.91
CA ALA A 132 -3.87 -4.89 15.74
C ALA A 132 -5.09 -5.69 16.22
N THR A 133 -5.61 -6.61 15.38
CA THR A 133 -6.95 -7.21 15.58
C THR A 133 -6.93 -8.73 15.74
N GLY A 134 -5.85 -9.40 15.37
CA GLY A 134 -5.78 -10.86 15.26
C GLY A 134 -6.49 -11.43 14.01
N GLN A 135 -7.17 -10.59 13.21
CA GLN A 135 -7.87 -11.03 12.01
C GLN A 135 -6.91 -11.18 10.83
N ARG A 136 -6.78 -12.37 10.27
CA ARG A 136 -5.91 -12.66 9.13
C ARG A 136 -6.68 -12.60 7.82
N LEU A 137 -6.51 -11.49 7.09
CA LEU A 137 -7.11 -11.30 5.77
C LEU A 137 -6.30 -12.05 4.70
N ARG A 138 -7.00 -12.76 3.79
CA ARG A 138 -6.42 -13.59 2.72
C ARG A 138 -7.06 -13.30 1.35
N GLU A 139 -7.98 -12.38 1.28
CA GLU A 139 -8.71 -11.98 0.08
C GLU A 139 -8.80 -10.46 0.01
N MET A 140 -8.71 -9.88 -1.17
CA MET A 140 -8.92 -8.46 -1.45
C MET A 140 -10.23 -8.28 -2.23
N PRO A 141 -10.83 -7.09 -2.18
CA PRO A 141 -10.47 -5.95 -1.35
C PRO A 141 -10.81 -6.18 0.12
N PHE A 142 -10.06 -5.55 1.02
CA PHE A 142 -10.19 -5.76 2.47
C PHE A 142 -11.46 -5.14 3.06
N ASN A 143 -12.09 -4.17 2.37
CA ASN A 143 -13.38 -3.59 2.76
C ASN A 143 -14.53 -4.60 2.81
N LYS A 144 -14.33 -5.82 2.29
CA LYS A 144 -15.26 -6.94 2.48
C LYS A 144 -15.27 -7.47 3.93
N PHE A 145 -14.26 -7.16 4.72
CA PHE A 145 -14.01 -7.76 6.03
C PHE A 145 -13.85 -6.72 7.14
N VAL A 146 -13.40 -5.52 6.81
CA VAL A 146 -13.14 -4.42 7.75
C VAL A 146 -13.53 -3.09 7.11
N ASP A 147 -13.99 -2.15 7.92
CA ASP A 147 -14.23 -0.78 7.48
C ASP A 147 -12.93 0.04 7.50
N PHE A 148 -12.81 1.01 6.60
CA PHE A 148 -11.72 1.98 6.57
C PHE A 148 -12.26 3.38 6.85
N ALA A 149 -11.62 4.11 7.80
CA ALA A 149 -11.99 5.45 8.23
C ALA A 149 -11.50 6.55 7.25
#